data_4ac4e3034b69a86a90010f2c5079dfa0
#
_entry.id   4ac4e3034b69a86a90010f2c5079dfa0
#
_cell.length_a   1.000
_cell.length_b   1.000
_cell.length_c   1.000
_cell.angle_alpha   90.00
_cell.angle_beta   90.00
_cell.angle_gamma   90.00
#
_symmetry.space_group_name_H-M   'P 1'
#
loop_
_entity.id
_entity.type
_entity.pdbx_description
1 polymer ?
#
loop_
_entity_poly.entity_id
_entity_poly.type
_entity_poly.pdbx_seq_one_letter_code
_entity_poly.pdbx_strand_id
1 'polypeptide(L)'
;MLSAQQLETYITQNLVCDHIKVLGDDGTHFEAVIVSPEFVGKSMVQQHQRVYAALGDRMRAEIHALSMRTLTPEAWQKLNNKN
;
A
#
# COMPACT_ATOMS: atom_id res chain seq x y z
N MET A 1 10.86 -16.31 -2.22
CA MET A 1 10.76 -15.04 -2.96
C MET A 1 9.45 -14.36 -2.65
N LEU A 2 9.47 -13.08 -2.43
CA LEU A 2 8.29 -12.31 -2.07
C LEU A 2 7.38 -12.14 -3.29
N SER A 3 6.09 -12.38 -3.13
CA SER A 3 5.12 -12.20 -4.21
C SER A 3 4.22 -11.00 -3.92
N ALA A 4 3.56 -10.49 -4.97
CA ALA A 4 2.60 -9.41 -4.83
C ALA A 4 1.48 -9.79 -3.88
N GLN A 5 1.00 -11.03 -3.97
CA GLN A 5 -0.05 -11.51 -3.09
C GLN A 5 0.39 -11.56 -1.63
N GLN A 6 1.63 -11.98 -1.37
CA GLN A 6 2.17 -11.98 -0.02
C GLN A 6 2.24 -10.57 0.55
N LEU A 7 2.62 -9.59 -0.28
CA LEU A 7 2.65 -8.19 0.16
C LEU A 7 1.25 -7.70 0.51
N GLU A 8 0.26 -8.01 -0.30
CA GLU A 8 -1.13 -7.66 0.02
C GLU A 8 -1.54 -8.23 1.37
N THR A 9 -1.22 -9.49 1.59
CA THR A 9 -1.56 -10.17 2.84
C THR A 9 -0.88 -9.50 4.03
N TYR A 10 0.41 -9.22 3.92
CA TYR A 10 1.15 -8.59 5.02
C TYR A 10 0.59 -7.21 5.36
N ILE A 11 0.28 -6.44 4.33
CA ILE A 11 -0.26 -5.10 4.55
C ILE A 11 -1.65 -5.19 5.20
N THR A 12 -2.53 -6.03 4.68
CA THR A 12 -3.91 -6.10 5.17
C THR A 12 -4.03 -6.75 6.54
N GLN A 13 -3.03 -7.50 6.96
CA GLN A 13 -3.01 -8.04 8.32
C GLN A 13 -2.84 -6.95 9.38
N ASN A 14 -2.23 -5.83 9.02
CA ASN A 14 -1.84 -4.79 9.97
C ASN A 14 -2.37 -3.40 9.62
N LEU A 15 -3.12 -3.27 8.55
CA LEU A 15 -3.67 -2.00 8.10
C LEU A 15 -5.06 -2.24 7.53
N VAL A 16 -6.02 -1.46 8.00
CA VAL A 16 -7.38 -1.54 7.44
C VAL A 16 -7.36 -0.95 6.03
N CYS A 17 -7.73 -1.75 5.04
CA CYS A 17 -7.73 -1.31 3.65
C CYS A 17 -9.13 -1.42 3.06
N ASP A 18 -9.62 -0.32 2.47
CA ASP A 18 -10.85 -0.34 1.68
C ASP A 18 -10.58 -0.94 0.31
N HIS A 19 -9.36 -0.74 -0.19
CA HIS A 19 -8.93 -1.31 -1.46
C HIS A 19 -7.42 -1.45 -1.42
N ILE A 20 -6.92 -2.52 -1.98
CA ILE A 20 -5.48 -2.72 -2.17
C ILE A 20 -5.24 -3.52 -3.43
N LYS A 21 -4.24 -3.12 -4.19
CA LYS A 21 -3.77 -3.84 -5.36
C LYS A 21 -2.26 -3.76 -5.39
N VAL A 22 -1.61 -4.91 -5.41
CA VAL A 22 -0.16 -4.97 -5.55
C VAL A 22 0.16 -5.70 -6.85
N LEU A 23 1.02 -5.10 -7.64
CA LEU A 23 1.49 -5.67 -8.90
C LEU A 23 2.98 -5.90 -8.81
N GLY A 24 3.45 -6.98 -9.41
CA GLY A 24 4.86 -7.31 -9.46
C GLY A 24 5.01 -8.70 -10.04
N ASP A 25 5.69 -8.82 -11.16
CA ASP A 25 5.83 -10.09 -11.86
C ASP A 25 7.25 -10.62 -11.89
N ASP A 26 8.22 -9.82 -11.50
CA ASP A 26 9.63 -10.25 -11.50
C ASP A 26 10.14 -10.63 -10.11
N GLY A 27 9.31 -10.47 -9.07
CA GLY A 27 9.69 -10.80 -7.69
C GLY A 27 10.64 -9.81 -7.05
N THR A 28 11.03 -8.74 -7.74
CA THR A 28 11.97 -7.77 -7.22
C THR A 28 11.44 -6.36 -7.15
N HIS A 29 10.47 -6.01 -8.00
CA HIS A 29 9.86 -4.69 -8.03
C HIS A 29 8.36 -4.80 -7.89
N PHE A 30 7.79 -3.97 -7.03
CA PHE A 30 6.35 -4.01 -6.73
C PHE A 30 5.76 -2.62 -6.83
N GLU A 31 4.52 -2.55 -7.29
CA GLU A 31 3.73 -1.33 -7.30
C GLU A 31 2.44 -1.58 -6.54
N ALA A 32 2.11 -0.73 -5.61
CA ALA A 32 0.93 -0.89 -4.78
C ALA A 32 0.04 0.34 -4.86
N VAL A 33 -1.27 0.11 -4.91
CA VAL A 33 -2.29 1.13 -4.66
C VAL A 33 -3.00 0.71 -3.39
N ILE A 34 -3.00 1.57 -2.38
CA ILE A 34 -3.54 1.26 -1.06
C ILE A 34 -4.49 2.36 -0.65
N VAL A 35 -5.73 1.98 -0.37
CA VAL A 35 -6.78 2.89 0.08
C VAL A 35 -7.14 2.51 1.51
N SER A 36 -7.00 3.45 2.44
CA SER A 36 -7.26 3.16 3.84
C SER A 36 -7.87 4.36 4.56
N PRO A 37 -8.89 4.12 5.40
CA PRO A 37 -9.41 5.19 6.27
C PRO A 37 -8.37 5.65 7.28
N GLU A 38 -7.34 4.84 7.55
CA GLU A 38 -6.27 5.23 8.46
C GLU A 38 -5.39 6.35 7.90
N PHE A 39 -5.50 6.64 6.59
CA PHE A 39 -4.72 7.71 5.96
C PHE A 39 -5.34 9.09 6.11
N VAL A 40 -6.57 9.17 6.61
CA VAL A 40 -7.25 10.45 6.78
C VAL A 40 -6.47 11.34 7.74
N GLY A 41 -6.22 12.59 7.33
CA GLY A 41 -5.48 13.54 8.13
C GLY A 41 -3.97 13.38 8.10
N LYS A 42 -3.45 12.43 7.32
CA LYS A 42 -2.02 12.17 7.24
C LYS A 42 -1.43 12.74 5.95
N SER A 43 -0.23 13.28 6.05
CA SER A 43 0.53 13.67 4.87
C SER A 43 0.93 12.44 4.06
N MET A 44 1.38 12.66 2.81
CA MET A 44 1.88 11.57 1.97
C MET A 44 2.98 10.78 2.68
N VAL A 45 3.92 11.48 3.30
CA VAL A 45 5.03 10.83 4.02
C VAL A 45 4.50 9.98 5.17
N GLN A 46 3.55 10.51 5.93
CA GLN A 46 2.97 9.79 7.05
C GLN A 46 2.18 8.57 6.58
N GLN A 47 1.47 8.68 5.46
CA GLN A 47 0.76 7.55 4.88
C GLN A 47 1.73 6.44 4.50
N HIS A 48 2.82 6.78 3.84
CA HIS A 48 3.83 5.79 3.46
C HIS A 48 4.49 5.16 4.69
N GLN A 49 4.78 5.95 5.69
CA GLN A 49 5.33 5.42 6.96
C GLN A 49 4.37 4.45 7.62
N ARG A 50 3.07 4.71 7.54
CA ARG A 50 2.06 3.80 8.09
C ARG A 50 2.07 2.46 7.37
N VAL A 51 2.25 2.46 6.04
CA VAL A 51 2.36 1.22 5.27
C VAL A 51 3.62 0.45 5.66
N TYR A 52 4.74 1.14 5.78
CA TYR A 52 5.99 0.48 6.21
C TYR A 52 5.85 -0.12 7.61
N ALA A 53 5.15 0.56 8.51
CA ALA A 53 4.88 0.02 9.84
C ALA A 53 4.04 -1.26 9.76
N ALA A 54 3.08 -1.30 8.84
CA ALA A 54 2.27 -2.51 8.64
C ALA A 54 3.10 -3.69 8.13
N LEU A 55 4.09 -3.41 7.29
CA LEU A 55 4.99 -4.43 6.76
C LEU A 55 5.99 -4.91 7.81
N GLY A 56 6.37 -4.04 8.74
CA GLY A 56 7.35 -4.38 9.75
C GLY A 56 8.69 -4.72 9.11
N ASP A 57 9.28 -5.83 9.56
CA ASP A 57 10.59 -6.25 9.06
C ASP A 57 10.51 -7.12 7.79
N ARG A 58 9.31 -7.41 7.32
CA ARG A 58 9.11 -8.37 6.21
C ARG A 58 9.73 -7.91 4.91
N MET A 59 9.85 -6.60 4.71
CA MET A 59 10.43 -6.03 3.50
C MET A 59 11.67 -5.19 3.77
N ARG A 60 12.34 -5.45 4.89
CA ARG A 60 13.43 -4.57 5.30
C ARG A 60 14.50 -4.42 4.24
N ALA A 61 14.87 -5.53 3.63
CA ALA A 61 15.93 -5.55 2.60
C ALA A 61 15.40 -5.09 1.23
N GLU A 62 14.10 -5.23 0.98
CA GLU A 62 13.49 -4.97 -0.32
C GLU A 62 12.64 -3.71 -0.34
N ILE A 63 12.69 -2.90 0.71
CA ILE A 63 11.78 -1.75 0.84
C ILE A 63 11.92 -0.76 -0.32
N HIS A 64 13.12 -0.65 -0.88
CA HIS A 64 13.37 0.21 -2.02
C HIS A 64 12.70 -0.29 -3.31
N ALA A 65 12.27 -1.53 -3.32
CA ALA A 65 11.64 -2.13 -4.48
C ALA A 65 10.12 -1.91 -4.51
N LEU A 66 9.56 -1.26 -3.49
CA LEU A 66 8.12 -1.00 -3.40
C LEU A 66 7.83 0.46 -3.74
N SER A 67 7.12 0.65 -4.85
CA SER A 67 6.50 1.94 -5.17
C SER A 67 5.05 1.89 -4.72
N MET A 68 4.57 2.94 -4.06
CA MET A 68 3.20 2.91 -3.58
C MET A 68 2.49 4.23 -3.84
N ARG A 69 1.18 4.09 -4.04
CA ARG A 69 0.26 5.20 -4.07
C ARG A 69 -0.76 4.98 -2.97
N THR A 70 -0.85 5.92 -2.06
CA THR A 70 -1.74 5.83 -0.91
C THR A 70 -2.85 6.86 -1.05
N LEU A 71 -4.07 6.45 -0.72
CA LEU A 71 -5.25 7.31 -0.89
C LEU A 71 -6.18 7.12 0.29
N THR A 72 -6.85 8.22 0.65
CA THR A 72 -8.00 8.11 1.54
C THR A 72 -9.18 7.55 0.76
N PRO A 73 -10.20 7.00 1.45
CA PRO A 73 -11.40 6.53 0.75
C PRO A 73 -12.07 7.62 -0.07
N GLU A 74 -12.07 8.85 0.42
CA GLU A 74 -12.66 9.96 -0.32
C GLU A 74 -11.89 10.26 -1.61
N ALA A 75 -10.56 10.30 -1.53
CA ALA A 75 -9.74 10.55 -2.72
C ALA A 75 -9.91 9.44 -3.75
N TRP A 76 -9.97 8.19 -3.29
CA TRP A 76 -10.19 7.05 -4.16
C TRP A 76 -11.54 7.14 -4.87
N GLN A 77 -12.57 7.50 -4.12
CA GLN A 77 -13.92 7.64 -4.67
C GLN A 77 -13.97 8.71 -5.74
N LYS A 78 -13.29 9.84 -5.52
CA LYS A 78 -13.24 10.93 -6.51
C LYS A 78 -12.56 10.49 -7.80
N LEU A 79 -11.53 9.65 -7.70
CA LEU A 79 -10.86 9.12 -8.89
C LEU A 79 -11.79 8.21 -9.69
N ASN A 80 -12.65 7.45 -9.03
CA ASN A 80 -13.52 6.48 -9.67
C ASN A 80 -14.84 7.06 -10.15
N ASN A 81 -15.23 8.25 -9.68
CA ASN A 81 -16.48 8.92 -10.02
C ASN A 81 -16.28 9.99 -11.08
N LYS A 82 -15.47 9.69 -12.07
CA LYS A 82 -15.27 10.60 -13.19
C LYS A 82 -16.44 10.49 -14.15
N ASN A 83 -17.14 11.56 -14.31
CA ASN A 83 -18.16 11.68 -15.35
C ASN A 83 -18.20 13.09 -15.86
#